data_777b541efcdc9a159a20f70c2df728fe
#
_entry.id   777b541efcdc9a159a20f70c2df728fe
#
_cell.length_a   1.000
_cell.length_b   1.000
_cell.length_c   1.000
_cell.angle_alpha   90.00
_cell.angle_beta   90.00
_cell.angle_gamma   90.00
#
_symmetry.space_group_name_H-M   'P 1'
#
loop_
_entity.id
_entity.type
_entity.pdbx_description
1 polymer ?
#
loop_
_entity_poly.entity_id
_entity_poly.type
_entity_poly.pdbx_seq_one_letter_code
_entity_poly.pdbx_strand_id
1 'polypeptide(L)'
;FGAAGAPEVFDPFYASDGETFRVTRQIFEGLVEVEQGSSEIGPGLATEWEPSEDGKTWTFTLREGVKFSDGEALTAQAVCDNFDRMSDQNETAQAGPAEYWAYSMEGFGEDSLYRSCTAKDEGTVELKIARATSKFPALLSLSAFAIQSPKALEEGNANDVKKQGEGFAYPENSKNPVGTGPYTFEKYDEANKTVTLVRNDDYWGEKAK
;
A
#
# COMPACT_ATOMS: atom_id res chain seq x y z
N PHE A 1 -12.96 -18.07 -8.74
CA PHE A 1 -11.81 -18.60 -8.04
C PHE A 1 -12.21 -19.04 -6.62
N GLY A 2 -11.80 -20.25 -6.20
CA GLY A 2 -12.02 -20.75 -4.84
C GLY A 2 -10.79 -20.50 -3.97
N ALA A 3 -10.99 -20.00 -2.74
CA ALA A 3 -9.96 -19.72 -1.77
C ALA A 3 -10.14 -20.58 -0.51
N ALA A 4 -9.07 -20.75 0.27
CA ALA A 4 -9.10 -21.57 1.49
C ALA A 4 -9.73 -20.82 2.69
N GLY A 5 -9.79 -19.49 2.62
CA GLY A 5 -10.34 -18.60 3.64
C GLY A 5 -10.94 -17.35 3.04
N ALA A 6 -11.47 -16.49 3.90
CA ALA A 6 -12.01 -15.19 3.54
C ALA A 6 -11.03 -14.07 3.95
N PRO A 7 -10.97 -12.95 3.19
CA PRO A 7 -10.23 -11.78 3.63
C PRO A 7 -10.79 -11.23 4.95
N GLU A 8 -9.93 -10.80 5.84
CA GLU A 8 -10.32 -10.17 7.11
C GLU A 8 -10.49 -8.66 6.98
N VAL A 9 -9.70 -8.05 6.09
CA VAL A 9 -9.64 -6.60 5.87
C VAL A 9 -9.24 -6.33 4.42
N PHE A 10 -9.70 -5.23 3.82
CA PHE A 10 -9.30 -4.88 2.45
C PHE A 10 -8.28 -3.73 2.40
N ASP A 11 -7.84 -3.22 3.54
CA ASP A 11 -6.69 -2.33 3.62
C ASP A 11 -5.41 -3.18 3.69
N PRO A 12 -4.54 -3.15 2.67
CA PRO A 12 -3.35 -3.99 2.63
C PRO A 12 -2.36 -3.67 3.75
N PHE A 13 -2.38 -2.44 4.29
CA PHE A 13 -1.50 -2.03 5.38
C PHE A 13 -1.78 -2.79 6.69
N TYR A 14 -3.04 -3.13 6.95
CA TYR A 14 -3.45 -3.89 8.14
C TYR A 14 -3.56 -5.40 7.89
N ALA A 15 -3.32 -5.84 6.65
CA ALA A 15 -3.41 -7.24 6.30
C ALA A 15 -2.17 -8.01 6.75
N SER A 16 -2.38 -9.23 7.26
CA SER A 16 -1.30 -10.15 7.64
C SER A 16 -1.46 -11.56 7.08
N ASP A 17 -2.56 -11.81 6.37
CA ASP A 17 -2.89 -13.13 5.85
C ASP A 17 -2.87 -13.20 4.31
N GLY A 18 -2.59 -14.39 3.78
CA GLY A 18 -2.46 -14.62 2.34
C GLY A 18 -3.77 -14.49 1.57
N GLU A 19 -4.94 -14.71 2.19
CA GLU A 19 -6.23 -14.60 1.53
C GLU A 19 -6.62 -13.14 1.31
N THR A 20 -6.33 -12.29 2.28
CA THR A 20 -6.46 -10.83 2.12
C THR A 20 -5.51 -10.32 1.03
N PHE A 21 -4.22 -10.67 1.07
CA PHE A 21 -3.28 -10.24 0.03
C PHE A 21 -3.61 -10.76 -1.36
N ARG A 22 -4.24 -11.91 -1.50
CA ARG A 22 -4.72 -12.45 -2.79
C ARG A 22 -5.70 -11.51 -3.46
N VAL A 23 -6.56 -10.86 -2.69
CA VAL A 23 -7.55 -9.90 -3.18
C VAL A 23 -6.91 -8.52 -3.36
N THR A 24 -6.21 -8.02 -2.35
CA THR A 24 -5.68 -6.65 -2.35
C THR A 24 -4.63 -6.42 -3.44
N ARG A 25 -3.84 -7.43 -3.81
CA ARG A 25 -2.90 -7.38 -4.96
C ARG A 25 -3.57 -7.21 -6.33
N GLN A 26 -4.88 -7.41 -6.44
CA GLN A 26 -5.61 -7.14 -7.68
C GLN A 26 -6.09 -5.69 -7.75
N ILE A 27 -6.16 -5.01 -6.60
CA ILE A 27 -6.71 -3.67 -6.43
C ILE A 27 -5.60 -2.62 -6.29
N PHE A 28 -4.52 -2.98 -5.59
CA PHE A 28 -3.45 -2.06 -5.21
C PHE A 28 -2.11 -2.50 -5.78
N GLU A 29 -1.25 -1.50 -6.00
CA GLU A 29 0.11 -1.68 -6.48
C GLU A 29 1.09 -0.92 -5.58
N GLY A 30 2.32 -1.41 -5.46
CA GLY A 30 3.42 -0.76 -4.76
C GLY A 30 4.25 0.13 -5.67
N LEU A 31 5.17 0.90 -5.07
CA LEU A 31 6.18 1.65 -5.85
C LEU A 31 7.03 0.70 -6.69
N VAL A 32 7.38 -0.43 -6.12
CA VAL A 32 8.14 -1.50 -6.77
C VAL A 32 7.47 -2.83 -6.50
N GLU A 33 7.71 -3.82 -7.34
CA GLU A 33 7.11 -5.14 -7.25
C GLU A 33 8.17 -6.23 -7.39
N VAL A 34 7.85 -7.45 -6.96
CA VAL A 34 8.65 -8.62 -7.27
C VAL A 34 8.32 -9.06 -8.70
N GLU A 35 9.33 -9.17 -9.56
CA GLU A 35 9.13 -9.62 -10.95
C GLU A 35 8.53 -11.01 -11.02
N GLN A 36 7.59 -11.20 -11.94
CA GLN A 36 6.91 -12.46 -12.10
C GLN A 36 7.89 -13.60 -12.46
N GLY A 37 7.92 -14.63 -11.60
CA GLY A 37 8.78 -15.79 -11.81
C GLY A 37 10.23 -15.60 -11.35
N SER A 38 10.54 -14.51 -10.69
CA SER A 38 11.84 -14.20 -10.11
C SER A 38 11.74 -13.78 -8.64
N SER A 39 12.86 -13.47 -8.02
CA SER A 39 12.94 -12.79 -6.72
C SER A 39 13.51 -11.38 -6.85
N GLU A 40 13.68 -10.90 -8.07
CA GLU A 40 14.21 -9.57 -8.35
C GLU A 40 13.12 -8.51 -8.18
N ILE A 41 13.55 -7.31 -7.81
CA ILE A 41 12.66 -6.16 -7.66
C ILE A 41 12.62 -5.41 -8.99
N GLY A 42 11.42 -5.27 -9.52
CA GLY A 42 11.13 -4.57 -10.75
C GLY A 42 10.21 -3.37 -10.56
N PRO A 43 9.97 -2.60 -11.64
CA PRO A 43 9.10 -1.44 -11.64
C PRO A 43 7.63 -1.80 -11.34
N GLY A 44 7.05 -1.05 -10.38
CA GLY A 44 5.61 -0.99 -10.13
C GLY A 44 5.05 0.37 -10.55
N LEU A 45 4.55 1.15 -9.59
CA LEU A 45 4.13 2.54 -9.80
C LEU A 45 5.31 3.49 -10.01
N ALA A 46 6.51 3.13 -9.56
CA ALA A 46 7.75 3.79 -9.94
C ALA A 46 8.40 3.06 -11.13
N THR A 47 8.94 3.82 -12.07
CA THR A 47 9.66 3.30 -13.24
C THR A 47 11.15 3.14 -12.96
N GLU A 48 11.70 3.97 -12.08
CA GLU A 48 13.11 4.00 -11.70
C GLU A 48 13.25 4.40 -10.23
N TRP A 49 14.35 3.99 -9.59
CA TRP A 49 14.72 4.42 -8.24
C TRP A 49 16.22 4.37 -8.04
N GLU A 50 16.74 5.31 -7.26
CA GLU A 50 18.16 5.39 -6.95
C GLU A 50 18.41 5.89 -5.53
N PRO A 51 19.47 5.41 -4.85
CA PRO A 51 19.89 5.93 -3.57
C PRO A 51 20.77 7.19 -3.73
N SER A 52 20.71 8.08 -2.74
CA SER A 52 21.72 9.12 -2.55
C SER A 52 23.12 8.53 -2.26
N GLU A 53 24.18 9.35 -2.36
CA GLU A 53 25.55 8.92 -2.08
C GLU A 53 25.72 8.32 -0.68
N ASP A 54 25.00 8.86 0.32
CA ASP A 54 25.02 8.35 1.71
C ASP A 54 24.06 7.18 1.93
N GLY A 55 23.28 6.79 0.92
CA GLY A 55 22.31 5.69 0.94
C GLY A 55 21.12 5.89 1.88
N LYS A 56 20.87 7.13 2.33
CA LYS A 56 19.79 7.44 3.29
C LYS A 56 18.58 8.12 2.67
N THR A 57 18.65 8.50 1.41
CA THR A 57 17.51 9.02 0.65
C THR A 57 17.37 8.18 -0.62
N TRP A 58 16.17 7.72 -0.88
CA TRP A 58 15.81 7.01 -2.10
C TRP A 58 14.88 7.87 -2.92
N THR A 59 15.27 8.16 -4.17
CA THR A 59 14.46 8.89 -5.12
C THR A 59 13.75 7.91 -6.04
N PHE A 60 12.44 8.06 -6.18
CA PHE A 60 11.59 7.27 -7.06
C PHE A 60 10.98 8.16 -8.12
N THR A 61 11.08 7.76 -9.40
CA THR A 61 10.38 8.40 -10.51
C THR A 61 9.07 7.64 -10.77
N LEU A 62 7.94 8.32 -10.62
CA LEU A 62 6.63 7.71 -10.79
C LEU A 62 6.25 7.56 -12.26
N ARG A 63 5.43 6.59 -12.53
CA ARG A 63 4.79 6.36 -13.83
C ARG A 63 3.77 7.47 -14.10
N GLU A 64 3.83 8.05 -15.31
CA GLU A 64 2.90 9.09 -15.73
C GLU A 64 1.51 8.52 -16.08
N GLY A 65 0.47 9.32 -15.85
CA GLY A 65 -0.89 9.04 -16.30
C GLY A 65 -1.63 7.97 -15.49
N VAL A 66 -1.05 7.46 -14.42
CA VAL A 66 -1.71 6.50 -13.50
C VAL A 66 -2.82 7.20 -12.72
N LYS A 67 -3.97 6.53 -12.59
CA LYS A 67 -5.10 6.99 -11.78
C LYS A 67 -5.54 5.89 -10.82
N PHE A 68 -6.02 6.34 -9.68
CA PHE A 68 -6.82 5.50 -8.80
C PHE A 68 -8.20 5.23 -9.39
N SER A 69 -8.87 4.17 -8.93
CA SER A 69 -10.19 3.78 -9.44
C SER A 69 -11.32 4.77 -9.11
N ASP A 70 -11.07 5.75 -8.26
CA ASP A 70 -11.97 6.89 -7.99
C ASP A 70 -11.73 8.10 -8.92
N GLY A 71 -10.77 7.99 -9.83
CA GLY A 71 -10.43 9.01 -10.83
C GLY A 71 -9.33 9.99 -10.40
N GLU A 72 -8.90 9.99 -9.13
CA GLU A 72 -7.78 10.81 -8.66
C GLU A 72 -6.47 10.37 -9.31
N ALA A 73 -5.57 11.31 -9.58
CA ALA A 73 -4.28 11.02 -10.17
C ALA A 73 -3.30 10.47 -9.13
N LEU A 74 -2.47 9.50 -9.53
CA LEU A 74 -1.28 9.15 -8.76
C LEU A 74 -0.27 10.29 -8.88
N THR A 75 0.10 10.89 -7.76
CA THR A 75 1.11 11.94 -7.66
C THR A 75 2.15 11.60 -6.60
N ALA A 76 3.28 12.28 -6.61
CA ALA A 76 4.27 12.17 -5.55
C ALA A 76 3.68 12.51 -4.18
N GLN A 77 2.77 13.49 -4.11
CA GLN A 77 2.08 13.82 -2.86
C GLN A 77 1.18 12.66 -2.40
N ALA A 78 0.44 12.02 -3.30
CA ALA A 78 -0.37 10.86 -2.96
C ALA A 78 0.47 9.71 -2.36
N VAL A 79 1.67 9.50 -2.85
CA VAL A 79 2.62 8.55 -2.25
C VAL A 79 3.03 8.98 -0.86
N CYS A 80 3.39 10.26 -0.67
CA CYS A 80 3.78 10.79 0.64
C CYS A 80 2.64 10.71 1.66
N ASP A 81 1.41 11.03 1.26
CA ASP A 81 0.22 10.90 2.12
C ASP A 81 0.05 9.46 2.63
N ASN A 82 0.34 8.46 1.78
CA ASN A 82 0.32 7.05 2.21
C ASN A 82 1.42 6.73 3.23
N PHE A 83 2.68 7.13 2.98
CA PHE A 83 3.78 6.87 3.91
C PHE A 83 3.62 7.62 5.22
N ASP A 84 3.16 8.86 5.18
CA ASP A 84 2.87 9.64 6.39
C ASP A 84 1.74 9.01 7.19
N ARG A 85 0.67 8.57 6.53
CA ARG A 85 -0.39 7.76 7.15
C ARG A 85 0.16 6.49 7.81
N MET A 86 0.98 5.71 7.08
CA MET A 86 1.55 4.46 7.61
C MET A 86 2.44 4.68 8.82
N SER A 87 3.15 5.80 8.88
CA SER A 87 4.03 6.15 10.01
C SER A 87 3.28 6.74 11.20
N ASP A 88 2.15 7.43 10.98
CA ASP A 88 1.34 8.11 12.00
C ASP A 88 0.12 7.25 12.40
N GLN A 89 0.39 6.06 12.94
CA GLN A 89 -0.65 5.15 13.41
C GLN A 89 -0.98 5.34 14.88
N ASN A 90 -2.26 5.13 15.24
CA ASN A 90 -2.64 5.14 16.65
C ASN A 90 -2.06 3.93 17.41
N GLU A 91 -2.02 4.01 18.74
CA GLU A 91 -1.44 2.96 19.60
C GLU A 91 -2.07 1.56 19.39
N THR A 92 -3.37 1.52 19.06
CA THR A 92 -4.08 0.27 18.79
C THR A 92 -3.55 -0.41 17.53
N ALA A 93 -3.34 0.35 16.46
CA ALA A 93 -2.79 -0.17 15.22
C ALA A 93 -1.32 -0.58 15.37
N GLN A 94 -0.53 0.23 16.07
CA GLN A 94 0.88 -0.07 16.37
C GLN A 94 1.05 -1.36 17.19
N ALA A 95 0.12 -1.63 18.12
CA ALA A 95 0.17 -2.81 18.99
C ALA A 95 -0.24 -4.12 18.30
N GLY A 96 -0.74 -4.08 17.06
CA GLY A 96 -1.21 -5.28 16.36
C GLY A 96 -1.24 -5.14 14.85
N PRO A 97 -2.30 -4.59 14.23
CA PRO A 97 -2.53 -4.74 12.79
C PRO A 97 -1.48 -4.07 11.89
N ALA A 98 -0.70 -3.11 12.38
CA ALA A 98 0.38 -2.49 11.58
C ALA A 98 1.71 -3.27 11.67
N GLU A 99 1.66 -4.60 11.79
CA GLU A 99 2.82 -5.46 12.06
C GLU A 99 3.87 -5.42 10.93
N TYR A 100 3.45 -5.35 9.66
CA TYR A 100 4.40 -5.27 8.54
C TYR A 100 5.22 -3.98 8.56
N TRP A 101 4.60 -2.86 8.94
CA TRP A 101 5.34 -1.62 9.16
C TRP A 101 6.31 -1.76 10.34
N ALA A 102 5.79 -2.20 11.50
CA ALA A 102 6.59 -2.36 12.70
C ALA A 102 7.83 -3.25 12.46
N TYR A 103 7.66 -4.33 11.69
CA TYR A 103 8.76 -5.23 11.34
C TYR A 103 9.71 -4.62 10.31
N SER A 104 9.19 -4.08 9.21
CA SER A 104 10.00 -3.62 8.06
C SER A 104 10.68 -2.28 8.33
N MET A 105 10.01 -1.39 9.07
CA MET A 105 10.51 -0.07 9.43
C MET A 105 11.06 0.00 10.87
N GLU A 106 11.22 -1.16 11.52
CA GLU A 106 11.83 -1.29 12.86
C GLU A 106 11.07 -0.51 13.95
N GLY A 107 9.74 -0.37 13.79
CA GLY A 107 8.87 0.33 14.73
C GLY A 107 8.34 1.65 14.20
N PHE A 108 7.93 2.51 15.11
CA PHE A 108 7.28 3.81 14.86
C PHE A 108 8.08 4.96 15.53
N GLY A 109 7.81 6.19 15.07
CA GLY A 109 8.40 7.40 15.67
C GLY A 109 9.91 7.52 15.42
N GLU A 110 10.63 8.05 16.40
CA GLU A 110 12.05 8.41 16.25
C GLU A 110 12.98 7.21 16.05
N ASP A 111 12.61 6.03 16.52
CA ASP A 111 13.41 4.81 16.38
C ASP A 111 13.19 4.11 15.04
N SER A 112 12.13 4.45 14.29
CA SER A 112 11.82 3.85 13.01
C SER A 112 12.94 4.01 11.98
N LEU A 113 13.05 3.06 11.06
CA LEU A 113 13.89 3.21 9.86
C LEU A 113 13.37 4.35 8.95
N TYR A 114 12.05 4.51 8.80
CA TYR A 114 11.43 5.60 8.05
C TYR A 114 11.65 6.95 8.73
N ARG A 115 11.90 8.00 7.96
CA ARG A 115 12.06 9.36 8.47
C ARG A 115 11.09 10.36 7.87
N SER A 116 10.98 10.39 6.56
CA SER A 116 10.08 11.32 5.86
C SER A 116 9.87 10.93 4.42
N CYS A 117 8.77 11.40 3.84
CA CYS A 117 8.52 11.45 2.43
C CYS A 117 8.50 12.90 1.95
N THR A 118 8.99 13.16 0.76
CA THR A 118 8.97 14.48 0.13
C THR A 118 8.60 14.36 -1.35
N ALA A 119 7.50 15.01 -1.73
CA ALA A 119 7.15 15.21 -3.12
C ALA A 119 8.02 16.34 -3.69
N LYS A 120 8.95 16.03 -4.58
CA LYS A 120 9.85 17.02 -5.21
C LYS A 120 9.13 17.79 -6.31
N ASP A 121 8.31 17.08 -7.04
CA ASP A 121 7.39 17.54 -8.07
C ASP A 121 6.24 16.54 -8.19
N GLU A 122 5.42 16.61 -9.25
CA GLU A 122 4.26 15.70 -9.41
C GLU A 122 4.65 14.22 -9.58
N GLY A 123 5.83 13.94 -10.16
CA GLY A 123 6.28 12.60 -10.53
C GLY A 123 7.49 12.09 -9.73
N THR A 124 8.07 12.87 -8.83
CA THR A 124 9.31 12.51 -8.13
C THR A 124 9.12 12.49 -6.62
N VAL A 125 9.38 11.32 -6.01
CA VAL A 125 9.28 11.08 -4.56
C VAL A 125 10.64 10.82 -3.96
N GLU A 126 10.97 11.49 -2.86
CA GLU A 126 12.11 11.15 -2.02
C GLU A 126 11.65 10.52 -0.70
N LEU A 127 12.09 9.29 -0.43
CA LEU A 127 11.92 8.61 0.86
C LEU A 127 13.22 8.64 1.64
N LYS A 128 13.22 9.25 2.81
CA LYS A 128 14.37 9.34 3.70
C LYS A 128 14.32 8.27 4.78
N ILE A 129 15.44 7.63 5.02
CA ILE A 129 15.61 6.57 6.03
C ILE A 129 16.73 6.92 7.03
N ALA A 130 16.66 6.33 8.23
CA ALA A 130 17.57 6.61 9.33
C ALA A 130 19.02 6.18 9.03
N ARG A 131 19.18 5.07 8.35
CA ARG A 131 20.47 4.47 8.01
C ARG A 131 20.47 3.85 6.63
N ALA A 132 21.60 3.83 5.97
CA ALA A 132 21.76 3.24 4.66
C ALA A 132 21.45 1.74 4.67
N THR A 133 20.62 1.30 3.74
CA THR A 133 20.37 -0.12 3.47
C THR A 133 19.97 -0.33 2.00
N SER A 134 20.64 -1.23 1.32
CA SER A 134 20.32 -1.64 -0.05
C SER A 134 19.04 -2.46 -0.15
N LYS A 135 18.50 -2.92 0.98
CA LYS A 135 17.26 -3.72 1.04
C LYS A 135 16.00 -2.87 1.00
N PHE A 136 16.10 -1.54 1.10
CA PHE A 136 14.93 -0.67 1.22
C PHE A 136 13.92 -0.83 0.08
N PRO A 137 14.31 -0.86 -1.21
CA PRO A 137 13.34 -1.13 -2.29
C PRO A 137 12.65 -2.49 -2.14
N ALA A 138 13.37 -3.53 -1.72
CA ALA A 138 12.78 -4.85 -1.49
C ALA A 138 11.74 -4.86 -0.36
N LEU A 139 11.91 -4.03 0.69
CA LEU A 139 10.88 -3.87 1.72
C LEU A 139 9.61 -3.25 1.12
N LEU A 140 9.75 -2.28 0.22
CA LEU A 140 8.63 -1.59 -0.41
C LEU A 140 7.85 -2.46 -1.41
N SER A 141 8.36 -3.62 -1.82
CA SER A 141 7.63 -4.58 -2.66
C SER A 141 6.61 -5.42 -1.90
N LEU A 142 6.59 -5.34 -0.57
CA LEU A 142 5.59 -6.02 0.24
C LEU A 142 4.22 -5.37 0.01
N SER A 143 3.18 -6.19 -0.15
CA SER A 143 1.82 -5.73 -0.43
C SER A 143 1.27 -4.76 0.63
N ALA A 144 1.77 -4.82 1.86
CA ALA A 144 1.41 -3.89 2.93
C ALA A 144 1.81 -2.43 2.64
N PHE A 145 2.77 -2.19 1.74
CA PHE A 145 3.21 -0.85 1.33
C PHE A 145 2.58 -0.37 0.02
N ALA A 146 1.53 -1.05 -0.44
CA ALA A 146 0.81 -0.63 -1.63
C ALA A 146 0.12 0.73 -1.44
N ILE A 147 0.05 1.51 -2.53
CA ILE A 147 -0.45 2.88 -2.51
C ILE A 147 -1.96 2.89 -2.72
N GLN A 148 -2.65 3.61 -1.85
CA GLN A 148 -4.09 3.77 -1.81
C GLN A 148 -4.48 5.21 -2.17
N SER A 149 -5.71 5.44 -2.66
CA SER A 149 -6.21 6.79 -2.92
C SER A 149 -6.22 7.61 -1.63
N PRO A 150 -5.51 8.76 -1.56
CA PRO A 150 -5.55 9.65 -0.39
C PRO A 150 -6.96 10.13 -0.05
N LYS A 151 -7.77 10.39 -1.07
CA LYS A 151 -9.18 10.75 -0.90
C LYS A 151 -9.97 9.66 -0.19
N ALA A 152 -9.84 8.40 -0.63
CA ALA A 152 -10.52 7.28 0.02
C ALA A 152 -10.01 7.04 1.45
N LEU A 153 -8.71 7.26 1.71
CA LEU A 153 -8.13 7.18 3.04
C LEU A 153 -8.69 8.25 3.98
N GLU A 154 -8.81 9.50 3.51
CA GLU A 154 -9.35 10.61 4.28
C GLU A 154 -10.85 10.40 4.55
N GLU A 155 -11.66 10.17 3.51
CA GLU A 155 -13.11 9.95 3.62
C GLU A 155 -13.45 8.73 4.51
N GLY A 156 -12.61 7.69 4.47
CA GLY A 156 -12.77 6.46 5.25
C GLY A 156 -12.15 6.50 6.66
N ASN A 157 -11.56 7.63 7.10
CA ASN A 157 -10.85 7.76 8.38
C ASN A 157 -9.82 6.65 8.63
N ALA A 158 -8.94 6.43 7.68
CA ALA A 158 -8.11 5.23 7.52
C ALA A 158 -7.21 4.85 8.72
N ASN A 159 -6.97 5.77 9.68
CA ASN A 159 -6.19 5.50 10.90
C ASN A 159 -7.05 5.23 12.14
N ASP A 160 -8.39 5.22 12.03
CA ASP A 160 -9.30 5.02 13.17
C ASP A 160 -9.50 3.52 13.50
N VAL A 161 -8.40 2.81 13.72
CA VAL A 161 -8.45 1.41 14.20
C VAL A 161 -8.76 1.38 15.70
N LYS A 162 -9.70 0.52 16.08
CA LYS A 162 -10.14 0.36 17.48
C LYS A 162 -10.02 -1.08 17.92
N LYS A 163 -9.79 -1.29 19.21
CA LYS A 163 -9.86 -2.62 19.80
C LYS A 163 -11.33 -3.09 19.85
N GLN A 164 -11.58 -4.32 19.40
CA GLN A 164 -12.90 -4.93 19.42
C GLN A 164 -12.81 -6.38 19.90
N GLY A 165 -13.12 -6.63 21.17
CA GLY A 165 -12.93 -7.94 21.80
C GLY A 165 -11.47 -8.37 21.75
N GLU A 166 -11.21 -9.56 21.22
CA GLU A 166 -9.84 -10.06 20.98
C GLU A 166 -9.22 -9.58 19.65
N GLY A 167 -10.04 -9.03 18.74
CA GLY A 167 -9.64 -8.52 17.44
C GLY A 167 -9.66 -6.99 17.34
N PHE A 168 -9.87 -6.50 16.12
CA PHE A 168 -9.86 -5.09 15.78
C PHE A 168 -11.08 -4.70 14.94
N ALA A 169 -11.57 -3.49 15.14
CA ALA A 169 -12.49 -2.83 14.24
C ALA A 169 -11.69 -1.92 13.30
N TYR A 170 -11.78 -2.20 12.02
CA TYR A 170 -11.09 -1.45 10.99
C TYR A 170 -11.95 -0.30 10.45
N PRO A 171 -11.32 0.80 9.99
CA PRO A 171 -12.01 1.96 9.43
C PRO A 171 -12.74 1.64 8.12
N GLU A 172 -13.57 2.57 7.66
CA GLU A 172 -14.49 2.35 6.52
C GLU A 172 -13.76 2.16 5.18
N ASN A 173 -12.58 2.80 4.97
CA ASN A 173 -11.76 2.54 3.78
C ASN A 173 -11.37 1.06 3.65
N SER A 174 -11.24 0.35 4.76
CA SER A 174 -10.94 -1.10 4.77
C SER A 174 -12.06 -1.98 4.23
N LYS A 175 -13.24 -1.41 3.96
CA LYS A 175 -14.38 -2.09 3.33
C LYS A 175 -14.61 -1.65 1.89
N ASN A 176 -14.07 -0.48 1.52
CA ASN A 176 -14.22 0.14 0.21
C ASN A 176 -12.84 0.51 -0.37
N PRO A 177 -12.00 -0.49 -0.69
CA PRO A 177 -10.64 -0.27 -1.13
C PRO A 177 -10.58 0.42 -2.49
N VAL A 178 -9.73 1.45 -2.62
CA VAL A 178 -9.51 2.23 -3.83
C VAL A 178 -8.01 2.28 -4.15
N GLY A 179 -7.61 1.62 -5.21
CA GLY A 179 -6.22 1.51 -5.66
C GLY A 179 -6.06 1.80 -7.16
N THR A 180 -4.87 1.51 -7.67
CA THR A 180 -4.47 1.73 -9.07
C THR A 180 -4.51 0.47 -9.93
N GLY A 181 -4.80 -0.67 -9.32
CA GLY A 181 -4.62 -2.00 -9.91
C GLY A 181 -5.57 -2.37 -11.05
N PRO A 182 -5.35 -3.55 -11.67
CA PRO A 182 -6.11 -4.03 -12.83
C PRO A 182 -7.58 -4.36 -12.54
N TYR A 183 -7.96 -4.47 -11.27
CA TYR A 183 -9.33 -4.68 -10.85
C TYR A 183 -9.76 -3.65 -9.80
N THR A 184 -11.05 -3.33 -9.79
CA THR A 184 -11.72 -2.52 -8.78
C THR A 184 -12.59 -3.39 -7.89
N PHE A 185 -12.75 -2.98 -6.65
CA PHE A 185 -13.63 -3.65 -5.70
C PHE A 185 -15.09 -3.29 -6.00
N GLU A 186 -15.96 -4.29 -6.11
CA GLU A 186 -17.39 -4.08 -6.27
C GLU A 186 -18.13 -4.34 -4.96
N LYS A 187 -17.90 -5.50 -4.34
CA LYS A 187 -18.56 -5.86 -3.08
C LYS A 187 -17.92 -7.07 -2.38
N TYR A 188 -18.22 -7.17 -1.11
CA TYR A 188 -17.98 -8.37 -0.31
C TYR A 188 -19.29 -8.89 0.27
N ASP A 189 -19.67 -10.10 -0.08
CA ASP A 189 -20.79 -10.83 0.51
C ASP A 189 -20.27 -11.62 1.71
N GLU A 190 -20.46 -11.08 2.91
CA GLU A 190 -20.00 -11.70 4.15
C GLU A 190 -20.65 -13.04 4.45
N ALA A 191 -21.92 -13.23 4.04
CA ALA A 191 -22.66 -14.46 4.30
C ALA A 191 -22.11 -15.62 3.48
N ASN A 192 -21.75 -15.38 2.22
CA ASN A 192 -21.23 -16.36 1.29
C ASN A 192 -19.68 -16.32 1.19
N LYS A 193 -19.02 -15.41 1.91
CA LYS A 193 -17.57 -15.18 1.87
C LYS A 193 -17.06 -14.94 0.43
N THR A 194 -17.82 -14.18 -0.34
CA THR A 194 -17.53 -13.94 -1.76
C THR A 194 -17.15 -12.50 -2.01
N VAL A 195 -15.94 -12.27 -2.52
CA VAL A 195 -15.47 -10.98 -3.01
C VAL A 195 -15.73 -10.89 -4.50
N THR A 196 -16.35 -9.80 -4.95
CA THR A 196 -16.52 -9.48 -6.36
C THR A 196 -15.61 -8.32 -6.74
N LEU A 197 -14.78 -8.57 -7.74
CA LEU A 197 -13.94 -7.57 -8.37
C LEU A 197 -14.39 -7.36 -9.80
N VAL A 198 -14.31 -6.13 -10.28
CA VAL A 198 -14.62 -5.75 -11.67
C VAL A 198 -13.33 -5.30 -12.35
N ARG A 199 -13.17 -5.62 -13.63
CA ARG A 199 -12.02 -5.15 -14.40
C ARG A 199 -11.96 -3.62 -14.39
N ASN A 200 -10.77 -3.09 -14.13
CA ASN A 200 -10.48 -1.67 -14.26
C ASN A 200 -10.25 -1.32 -15.74
N ASP A 201 -11.23 -0.70 -16.40
CA ASP A 201 -11.11 -0.33 -17.81
C ASP A 201 -10.18 0.88 -18.03
N ASP A 202 -9.83 1.62 -16.98
CA ASP A 202 -8.88 2.75 -16.99
C ASP A 202 -7.49 2.35 -16.48
N TYR A 203 -7.25 1.04 -16.32
CA TYR A 203 -5.95 0.55 -15.87
C TYR A 203 -4.82 0.98 -16.80
N TRP A 204 -3.75 1.51 -16.24
CA TRP A 204 -2.58 2.04 -16.95
C TRP A 204 -1.74 0.98 -17.66
N GLY A 205 -1.79 -0.27 -17.19
CA GLY A 205 -1.06 -1.40 -17.73
C GLY A 205 -1.85 -2.25 -18.72
N GLU A 206 -1.44 -3.50 -18.94
CA GLU A 206 -2.17 -4.44 -19.78
C GLU A 206 -3.50 -4.81 -19.11
N LYS A 207 -4.60 -4.51 -19.79
CA LYS A 207 -5.95 -4.78 -19.24
C LYS A 207 -6.17 -6.27 -19.05
N ALA A 208 -6.76 -6.63 -17.92
CA ALA A 208 -7.20 -8.00 -17.66
C ALA A 208 -8.22 -8.48 -18.72
N LYS A 209 -8.13 -9.74 -19.09
CA LYS A 209 -8.99 -10.38 -20.11
C LYS A 209 -10.33 -10.78 -19.56
#